data_0bd27cb565380a9d8bf82678210134d9
#
_entry.id   0bd27cb565380a9d8bf82678210134d9
#
_cell.length_a   1.000
_cell.length_b   1.000
_cell.length_c   1.000
_cell.angle_alpha   90.00
_cell.angle_beta   90.00
_cell.angle_gamma   90.00
#
_symmetry.space_group_name_H-M   'P 1'
#
loop_
_entity.id
_entity.type
_entity.pdbx_description
1 polymer ?
#
loop_
_entity_poly.entity_id
_entity_poly.type
_entity_poly.pdbx_seq_one_letter_code
_entity_poly.pdbx_strand_id
1 'polypeptide(L)'
;MRSTFKVLFYLKRNKEKTQSVVPLMGRITVNGTISQFSAKLSVPERLWEVRGGRAKGRSLEADRINRYLDDIRSQIDRHYRDIRDRESYVTAEKVKNAWLGFGKRYRTLLSTFRSFTDDLHGRIGVDRSKNTWYRYLATMKHLQAFLTAKYRVSDIALAELEQSFIEQFHVYLKTERALKLTSICRYLDCLINVVKVSFNDGVMPRNPFASYRYNEPTPERAFLNEAEILTLQHAALRTKKQRIIRDLFLFSCFTGICYADMKSLVWKQFEQDAHGDWWVTGNRCKTDTQYVVKLLPAALSILERCRDDGAERVFSFIPHLNTVDRSLKRIAVLCGIEKKLTFHVGRHTYATTICLMNGVSLETLSKMLGHKRITTTQTYAKVTQPMVDREVEMLKEKLADKFMAV
;
A
#
# COMPACT_ATOMS: atom_id res chain seq x y z
N MET A 1 -35.27 -16.11 -27.01
CA MET A 1 -36.51 -15.56 -26.44
C MET A 1 -36.52 -14.04 -26.62
N ARG A 2 -37.64 -13.46 -27.13
CA ARG A 2 -37.74 -11.98 -27.19
C ARG A 2 -37.87 -11.46 -25.76
N SER A 3 -36.95 -10.58 -25.32
CA SER A 3 -37.03 -9.92 -24.03
C SER A 3 -38.27 -9.01 -23.98
N THR A 4 -39.15 -9.24 -22.99
CA THR A 4 -40.32 -8.39 -22.76
C THR A 4 -39.97 -7.27 -21.82
N PHE A 5 -40.01 -6.04 -22.33
CA PHE A 5 -39.83 -4.85 -21.52
C PHE A 5 -41.05 -3.90 -21.68
N LYS A 6 -41.64 -3.49 -20.56
CA LYS A 6 -42.82 -2.60 -20.56
C LYS A 6 -42.82 -1.67 -19.34
N VAL A 7 -43.14 -0.41 -19.56
CA VAL A 7 -43.37 0.59 -18.51
C VAL A 7 -44.83 1.06 -18.59
N LEU A 8 -45.58 0.88 -17.53
CA LEU A 8 -47.01 1.29 -17.41
C LEU A 8 -47.18 2.24 -16.25
N PHE A 9 -48.14 3.20 -16.43
CA PHE A 9 -48.55 4.12 -15.37
C PHE A 9 -49.98 3.85 -15.00
N TYR A 10 -50.32 4.04 -13.70
CA TYR A 10 -51.67 3.80 -13.17
C TYR A 10 -51.90 4.68 -11.92
N LEU A 11 -53.19 4.98 -11.60
CA LEU A 11 -53.54 5.66 -10.37
C LEU A 11 -53.63 4.71 -9.20
N LYS A 12 -52.99 5.07 -8.06
CA LYS A 12 -53.11 4.34 -6.81
C LYS A 12 -54.37 4.79 -6.05
N ARG A 13 -55.50 4.13 -6.28
CA ARG A 13 -56.75 4.37 -5.58
C ARG A 13 -56.71 3.84 -4.15
N ASN A 14 -57.06 4.67 -3.16
CA ASN A 14 -57.29 4.25 -1.79
C ASN A 14 -58.78 4.01 -1.60
N LYS A 15 -59.19 2.85 -1.08
CA LYS A 15 -60.61 2.45 -0.96
C LYS A 15 -61.42 3.33 0.00
N GLU A 16 -60.75 4.13 0.86
CA GLU A 16 -61.41 4.86 1.96
C GLU A 16 -61.53 6.36 1.79
N LYS A 17 -61.03 6.94 0.71
CA LYS A 17 -61.09 8.43 0.49
C LYS A 17 -61.40 8.75 -0.96
N THR A 18 -62.53 9.43 -1.21
CA THR A 18 -62.85 10.11 -2.48
C THR A 18 -61.92 11.32 -2.61
N GLN A 19 -60.74 11.11 -3.18
CA GLN A 19 -59.78 12.20 -3.42
C GLN A 19 -59.93 12.72 -4.84
N SER A 20 -60.07 14.05 -5.02
CA SER A 20 -60.13 14.70 -6.34
C SER A 20 -58.83 14.56 -7.13
N VAL A 21 -57.72 14.29 -6.43
CA VAL A 21 -56.38 14.11 -6.99
C VAL A 21 -55.75 12.82 -6.42
N VAL A 22 -55.27 11.92 -7.28
CA VAL A 22 -54.83 10.59 -6.94
C VAL A 22 -53.34 10.41 -7.27
N PRO A 23 -52.52 9.83 -6.38
CA PRO A 23 -51.12 9.57 -6.66
C PRO A 23 -50.92 8.62 -7.85
N LEU A 24 -49.97 8.99 -8.71
CA LEU A 24 -49.59 8.23 -9.89
C LEU A 24 -48.43 7.26 -9.57
N MET A 25 -48.59 6.00 -9.95
CA MET A 25 -47.63 4.93 -9.82
C MET A 25 -47.15 4.46 -11.19
N GLY A 26 -45.91 4.03 -11.27
CA GLY A 26 -45.35 3.34 -12.42
C GLY A 26 -45.06 1.86 -12.11
N ARG A 27 -45.12 1.03 -13.13
CA ARG A 27 -44.79 -0.38 -13.09
C ARG A 27 -43.86 -0.73 -14.25
N ILE A 28 -42.68 -1.27 -13.91
CA ILE A 28 -41.71 -1.79 -14.86
C ILE A 28 -41.91 -3.33 -14.90
N THR A 29 -41.97 -3.88 -16.08
CA THR A 29 -42.02 -5.35 -16.30
C THR A 29 -40.88 -5.75 -17.22
N VAL A 30 -40.04 -6.72 -16.81
CA VAL A 30 -38.92 -7.25 -17.59
C VAL A 30 -38.92 -8.76 -17.43
N ASN A 31 -39.06 -9.51 -18.53
CA ASN A 31 -39.00 -10.98 -18.54
C ASN A 31 -39.83 -11.63 -17.43
N GLY A 32 -41.07 -11.16 -17.20
CA GLY A 32 -41.95 -11.65 -16.16
C GLY A 32 -41.72 -11.09 -14.76
N THR A 33 -40.58 -10.43 -14.49
CA THR A 33 -40.37 -9.74 -13.21
C THR A 33 -41.06 -8.37 -13.22
N ILE A 34 -41.60 -7.96 -12.05
CA ILE A 34 -42.36 -6.72 -11.90
C ILE A 34 -41.75 -5.90 -10.75
N SER A 35 -41.59 -4.60 -10.98
CA SER A 35 -41.24 -3.65 -9.93
C SER A 35 -42.07 -2.36 -10.05
N GLN A 36 -42.51 -1.82 -8.91
CA GLN A 36 -43.33 -0.63 -8.84
C GLN A 36 -42.55 0.56 -8.28
N PHE A 37 -42.94 1.78 -8.72
CA PHE A 37 -42.34 3.03 -8.22
C PHE A 37 -43.39 4.14 -8.18
N SER A 38 -43.17 5.15 -7.36
CA SER A 38 -43.98 6.36 -7.36
C SER A 38 -43.49 7.32 -8.46
N ALA A 39 -44.41 7.82 -9.30
CA ALA A 39 -44.07 8.86 -10.27
C ALA A 39 -43.87 10.24 -9.61
N LYS A 40 -44.05 10.37 -8.30
CA LYS A 40 -43.99 11.64 -7.54
C LYS A 40 -44.90 12.72 -8.11
N LEU A 41 -45.99 12.31 -8.72
CA LEU A 41 -47.01 13.16 -9.30
C LEU A 41 -48.39 12.68 -8.84
N SER A 42 -49.32 13.59 -8.62
CA SER A 42 -50.74 13.28 -8.37
C SER A 42 -51.56 13.90 -9.47
N VAL A 43 -52.54 13.16 -9.97
CA VAL A 43 -53.35 13.53 -11.15
C VAL A 43 -54.82 13.52 -10.79
N PRO A 44 -55.63 14.52 -11.25
CA PRO A 44 -57.06 14.47 -11.12
C PRO A 44 -57.64 13.22 -11.84
N GLU A 45 -58.43 12.46 -11.12
CA GLU A 45 -58.95 11.17 -11.66
C GLU A 45 -59.73 11.38 -12.97
N ARG A 46 -60.46 12.50 -13.11
CA ARG A 46 -61.21 12.87 -14.33
C ARG A 46 -60.34 13.00 -15.57
N LEU A 47 -59.04 13.34 -15.39
CA LEU A 47 -58.09 13.54 -16.50
C LEU A 47 -57.35 12.24 -16.86
N TRP A 48 -57.58 11.13 -16.16
CA TRP A 48 -56.82 9.90 -16.40
C TRP A 48 -57.55 8.92 -17.32
N GLU A 49 -56.82 8.41 -18.32
CA GLU A 49 -57.28 7.33 -19.19
C GLU A 49 -56.62 6.02 -18.79
N VAL A 50 -57.41 5.09 -18.24
CA VAL A 50 -56.87 3.84 -17.68
C VAL A 50 -56.28 2.94 -18.76
N ARG A 51 -56.92 2.84 -19.93
CA ARG A 51 -56.43 1.98 -21.03
C ARG A 51 -55.14 2.50 -21.64
N GLY A 52 -55.00 3.79 -21.83
CA GLY A 52 -53.81 4.43 -22.38
C GLY A 52 -52.68 4.61 -21.36
N GLY A 53 -52.98 4.59 -20.05
CA GLY A 53 -52.02 4.90 -18.99
C GLY A 53 -51.47 6.36 -19.14
N ARG A 54 -52.32 7.29 -19.53
CA ARG A 54 -52.00 8.72 -19.84
C ARG A 54 -53.12 9.62 -19.41
N ALA A 55 -52.82 10.93 -19.36
CA ALA A 55 -53.87 11.94 -19.21
C ALA A 55 -54.63 12.11 -20.52
N LYS A 56 -55.97 12.21 -20.44
CA LYS A 56 -56.85 12.38 -21.57
C LYS A 56 -57.09 13.87 -21.86
N GLY A 57 -57.41 14.23 -23.11
CA GLY A 57 -57.71 15.58 -23.57
C GLY A 57 -56.49 16.36 -24.08
N ARG A 58 -56.70 17.59 -24.49
CA ARG A 58 -55.67 18.51 -25.04
C ARG A 58 -55.45 19.74 -24.16
N SER A 59 -55.73 19.65 -22.85
CA SER A 59 -55.49 20.74 -21.93
C SER A 59 -53.97 20.87 -21.65
N LEU A 60 -53.50 22.06 -21.30
CA LEU A 60 -52.12 22.33 -20.92
C LEU A 60 -51.66 21.41 -19.75
N GLU A 61 -52.59 21.10 -18.84
CA GLU A 61 -52.33 20.18 -17.73
C GLU A 61 -52.13 18.74 -18.21
N ALA A 62 -52.98 18.26 -19.13
CA ALA A 62 -52.83 16.92 -19.71
C ALA A 62 -51.55 16.77 -20.49
N ASP A 63 -51.18 17.79 -21.28
CA ASP A 63 -49.92 17.83 -22.03
C ASP A 63 -48.70 17.83 -21.11
N ARG A 64 -48.71 18.60 -20.03
CA ARG A 64 -47.64 18.62 -19.03
C ARG A 64 -47.47 17.25 -18.35
N ILE A 65 -48.56 16.62 -17.93
CA ILE A 65 -48.54 15.27 -17.34
C ILE A 65 -47.97 14.29 -18.35
N ASN A 66 -48.43 14.27 -19.59
CA ASN A 66 -48.00 13.33 -20.61
C ASN A 66 -46.52 13.48 -20.97
N ARG A 67 -46.01 14.74 -21.10
CA ARG A 67 -44.56 14.97 -21.29
C ARG A 67 -43.73 14.42 -20.15
N TYR A 68 -44.15 14.65 -18.92
CA TYR A 68 -43.47 14.15 -17.73
C TYR A 68 -43.41 12.60 -17.69
N LEU A 69 -44.51 11.93 -18.10
CA LEU A 69 -44.56 10.48 -18.20
C LEU A 69 -43.66 9.94 -19.31
N ASP A 70 -43.58 10.64 -20.45
CA ASP A 70 -42.71 10.24 -21.56
C ASP A 70 -41.23 10.44 -21.21
N ASP A 71 -40.87 11.46 -20.43
CA ASP A 71 -39.54 11.67 -19.89
C ASP A 71 -39.12 10.52 -18.94
N ILE A 72 -39.98 10.16 -18.00
CA ILE A 72 -39.73 9.01 -17.11
C ILE A 72 -39.57 7.73 -17.93
N ARG A 73 -40.42 7.49 -18.90
CA ARG A 73 -40.35 6.29 -19.77
C ARG A 73 -39.04 6.24 -20.53
N SER A 74 -38.61 7.36 -21.10
CA SER A 74 -37.35 7.48 -21.84
C SER A 74 -36.12 7.25 -20.97
N GLN A 75 -36.13 7.77 -19.74
CA GLN A 75 -35.04 7.54 -18.78
C GLN A 75 -34.95 6.05 -18.38
N ILE A 76 -36.11 5.41 -18.07
CA ILE A 76 -36.15 4.00 -17.71
C ILE A 76 -35.72 3.11 -18.89
N ASP A 77 -36.13 3.44 -20.13
CA ASP A 77 -35.72 2.72 -21.34
C ASP A 77 -34.19 2.81 -21.56
N ARG A 78 -33.59 3.97 -21.34
CA ARG A 78 -32.14 4.15 -21.41
C ARG A 78 -31.42 3.24 -20.42
N HIS A 79 -31.83 3.22 -19.16
CA HIS A 79 -31.24 2.33 -18.14
C HIS A 79 -31.45 0.87 -18.44
N TYR A 80 -32.60 0.49 -19.00
CA TYR A 80 -32.85 -0.89 -19.44
C TYR A 80 -31.86 -1.32 -20.54
N ARG A 81 -31.64 -0.47 -21.56
CA ARG A 81 -30.66 -0.74 -22.63
C ARG A 81 -29.26 -0.84 -22.09
N ASP A 82 -28.83 0.10 -21.25
CA ASP A 82 -27.52 0.13 -20.63
C ASP A 82 -27.22 -1.15 -19.82
N ILE A 83 -28.19 -1.65 -19.06
CA ILE A 83 -28.05 -2.88 -18.27
C ILE A 83 -28.03 -4.11 -19.19
N ARG A 84 -28.94 -4.17 -20.18
CA ARG A 84 -29.05 -5.26 -21.15
C ARG A 84 -27.73 -5.44 -21.93
N ASP A 85 -27.10 -4.33 -22.30
CA ASP A 85 -25.88 -4.36 -23.14
C ASP A 85 -24.62 -4.71 -22.31
N ARG A 86 -24.69 -4.62 -20.98
CA ARG A 86 -23.58 -4.91 -20.06
C ARG A 86 -23.72 -6.19 -19.25
N GLU A 87 -24.93 -6.64 -19.02
CA GLU A 87 -25.24 -7.76 -18.12
C GLU A 87 -26.04 -8.85 -18.84
N SER A 88 -25.73 -10.10 -18.57
CA SER A 88 -26.44 -11.25 -19.13
C SER A 88 -27.86 -11.45 -18.61
N TYR A 89 -28.23 -10.78 -17.51
CA TYR A 89 -29.55 -10.91 -16.86
C TYR A 89 -30.11 -9.60 -16.36
N VAL A 90 -31.26 -9.19 -16.88
CA VAL A 90 -31.96 -7.94 -16.54
C VAL A 90 -33.25 -8.26 -15.79
N THR A 91 -33.49 -7.59 -14.66
CA THR A 91 -34.76 -7.64 -13.90
C THR A 91 -35.39 -6.27 -13.79
N ALA A 92 -36.73 -6.23 -13.58
CA ALA A 92 -37.45 -4.98 -13.37
C ALA A 92 -36.94 -4.20 -12.15
N GLU A 93 -36.45 -4.88 -11.12
CA GLU A 93 -35.88 -4.26 -9.93
C GLU A 93 -34.52 -3.62 -10.20
N LYS A 94 -33.63 -4.28 -10.96
CA LYS A 94 -32.37 -3.68 -11.40
C LYS A 94 -32.58 -2.39 -12.18
N VAL A 95 -33.53 -2.40 -13.13
CA VAL A 95 -33.87 -1.23 -13.94
C VAL A 95 -34.42 -0.09 -13.07
N LYS A 96 -35.37 -0.41 -12.16
CA LYS A 96 -35.92 0.58 -11.20
C LYS A 96 -34.82 1.20 -10.35
N ASN A 97 -33.96 0.36 -9.77
CA ASN A 97 -32.88 0.80 -8.89
C ASN A 97 -31.87 1.65 -9.63
N ALA A 98 -31.53 1.31 -10.88
CA ALA A 98 -30.66 2.12 -11.73
C ALA A 98 -31.26 3.50 -12.03
N TRP A 99 -32.58 3.56 -12.39
CA TRP A 99 -33.28 4.81 -12.64
C TRP A 99 -33.43 5.66 -11.37
N LEU A 100 -33.72 5.06 -10.22
CA LEU A 100 -33.81 5.76 -8.92
C LEU A 100 -32.43 6.14 -8.34
N GLY A 101 -31.33 5.77 -9.00
CA GLY A 101 -29.99 5.98 -8.48
C GLY A 101 -29.55 4.96 -7.42
N PHE A 102 -30.41 3.99 -7.05
CA PHE A 102 -30.06 2.92 -6.09
C PHE A 102 -29.18 1.84 -6.69
N GLY A 103 -29.08 1.73 -8.02
CA GLY A 103 -28.28 0.72 -8.72
C GLY A 103 -26.80 1.04 -8.82
N LYS A 104 -26.42 2.30 -8.69
CA LYS A 104 -25.04 2.74 -8.49
C LYS A 104 -24.92 3.24 -7.05
N ARG A 105 -24.66 2.36 -6.10
CA ARG A 105 -23.89 2.78 -4.95
C ARG A 105 -22.56 3.22 -5.53
N TYR A 106 -22.42 4.50 -5.81
CA TYR A 106 -21.13 5.08 -6.16
C TYR A 106 -20.20 4.70 -5.02
N ARG A 107 -19.25 3.77 -5.29
CA ARG A 107 -18.24 3.49 -4.30
C ARG A 107 -17.47 4.79 -4.11
N THR A 108 -17.47 5.29 -2.89
CA THR A 108 -16.77 6.50 -2.52
C THR A 108 -15.35 6.17 -2.08
N LEU A 109 -14.47 7.16 -2.14
CA LEU A 109 -13.05 6.99 -1.85
C LEU A 109 -12.80 6.45 -0.45
N LEU A 110 -13.37 7.07 0.59
CA LEU A 110 -13.14 6.66 1.97
C LEU A 110 -13.83 5.34 2.31
N SER A 111 -15.01 5.06 1.74
CA SER A 111 -15.66 3.76 1.92
C SER A 111 -14.83 2.62 1.32
N THR A 112 -14.23 2.86 0.14
CA THR A 112 -13.33 1.91 -0.53
C THR A 112 -12.03 1.73 0.26
N PHE A 113 -11.45 2.82 0.75
CA PHE A 113 -10.27 2.77 1.61
C PHE A 113 -10.53 1.97 2.89
N ARG A 114 -11.71 2.14 3.51
CA ARG A 114 -12.11 1.39 4.70
C ARG A 114 -12.19 -0.11 4.40
N SER A 115 -12.93 -0.49 3.37
CA SER A 115 -13.02 -1.90 2.94
C SER A 115 -11.64 -2.50 2.67
N PHE A 116 -10.75 -1.75 2.00
CA PHE A 116 -9.38 -2.19 1.73
C PHE A 116 -8.54 -2.33 3.02
N THR A 117 -8.70 -1.42 3.98
CA THR A 117 -7.99 -1.50 5.27
C THR A 117 -8.50 -2.63 6.15
N ASP A 118 -9.80 -2.96 6.07
CA ASP A 118 -10.40 -4.07 6.80
C ASP A 118 -9.91 -5.42 6.23
N ASP A 119 -9.82 -5.55 4.89
CA ASP A 119 -9.19 -6.70 4.25
C ASP A 119 -7.71 -6.86 4.66
N LEU A 120 -6.94 -5.77 4.63
CA LEU A 120 -5.54 -5.78 5.09
C LEU A 120 -5.42 -6.21 6.56
N HIS A 121 -6.37 -5.81 7.41
CA HIS A 121 -6.38 -6.20 8.83
C HIS A 121 -6.56 -7.70 9.00
N GLY A 122 -7.48 -8.31 8.25
CA GLY A 122 -7.72 -9.77 8.26
C GLY A 122 -6.51 -10.59 7.79
N ARG A 123 -5.61 -9.98 7.02
CA ARG A 123 -4.40 -10.62 6.46
C ARG A 123 -3.13 -10.38 7.28
N ILE A 124 -3.22 -9.72 8.44
CA ILE A 124 -2.08 -9.51 9.34
C ILE A 124 -1.60 -10.86 9.88
N GLY A 125 -0.31 -11.13 9.74
CA GLY A 125 0.32 -12.38 10.17
C GLY A 125 0.26 -13.51 9.14
N VAL A 126 -0.52 -13.37 8.07
CA VAL A 126 -0.53 -14.30 6.92
C VAL A 126 0.45 -13.81 5.86
N ASP A 127 0.15 -12.69 5.20
CA ASP A 127 0.98 -12.12 4.13
C ASP A 127 1.15 -10.60 4.25
N ARG A 128 0.57 -9.98 5.28
CA ARG A 128 0.63 -8.54 5.54
C ARG A 128 1.17 -8.22 6.92
N SER A 129 1.96 -7.15 7.01
CA SER A 129 2.48 -6.67 8.29
C SER A 129 1.52 -5.66 8.92
N LYS A 130 1.48 -5.62 10.27
CA LYS A 130 0.75 -4.62 11.05
C LYS A 130 1.14 -3.18 10.69
N ASN A 131 2.43 -2.96 10.36
CA ASN A 131 2.92 -1.65 9.93
C ASN A 131 2.34 -1.21 8.59
N THR A 132 2.10 -2.16 7.66
CA THR A 132 1.42 -1.86 6.40
C THR A 132 0.00 -1.39 6.66
N TRP A 133 -0.76 -2.10 7.48
CA TRP A 133 -2.11 -1.72 7.89
C TRP A 133 -2.16 -0.32 8.52
N TYR A 134 -1.29 -0.02 9.49
CA TYR A 134 -1.22 1.31 10.12
C TYR A 134 -0.95 2.43 9.11
N ARG A 135 -0.15 2.17 8.08
CA ARG A 135 0.13 3.14 7.02
C ARG A 135 -1.13 3.49 6.22
N TYR A 136 -1.95 2.50 5.85
CA TYR A 136 -3.22 2.74 5.17
C TYR A 136 -4.23 3.48 6.06
N LEU A 137 -4.31 3.14 7.34
CA LEU A 137 -5.14 3.88 8.30
C LEU A 137 -4.72 5.35 8.42
N ALA A 138 -3.42 5.61 8.50
CA ALA A 138 -2.90 6.98 8.55
C ALA A 138 -3.23 7.74 7.25
N THR A 139 -3.08 7.09 6.08
CA THR A 139 -3.46 7.67 4.79
C THR A 139 -4.94 8.04 4.76
N MET A 140 -5.82 7.14 5.21
CA MET A 140 -7.27 7.40 5.27
C MET A 140 -7.60 8.59 6.15
N LYS A 141 -6.94 8.74 7.30
CA LYS A 141 -7.12 9.92 8.18
C LYS A 141 -6.70 11.22 7.48
N HIS A 142 -5.58 11.21 6.75
CA HIS A 142 -5.14 12.37 5.98
C HIS A 142 -6.10 12.71 4.83
N LEU A 143 -6.61 11.69 4.13
CA LEU A 143 -7.61 11.88 3.07
C LEU A 143 -8.91 12.47 3.62
N GLN A 144 -9.41 11.97 4.75
CA GLN A 144 -10.61 12.50 5.40
C GLN A 144 -10.43 13.97 5.78
N ALA A 145 -9.30 14.33 6.40
CA ALA A 145 -9.00 15.71 6.75
C ALA A 145 -8.87 16.61 5.49
N PHE A 146 -8.24 16.10 4.43
CA PHE A 146 -8.13 16.81 3.16
C PHE A 146 -9.48 17.08 2.49
N LEU A 147 -10.38 16.08 2.41
CA LEU A 147 -11.72 16.21 1.86
C LEU A 147 -12.52 17.27 2.62
N THR A 148 -12.45 17.24 3.95
CA THR A 148 -13.13 18.24 4.79
C THR A 148 -12.56 19.64 4.57
N ALA A 149 -11.24 19.79 4.53
CA ALA A 149 -10.58 21.11 4.43
C ALA A 149 -10.73 21.74 3.05
N LYS A 150 -10.55 20.98 1.97
CA LYS A 150 -10.52 21.52 0.60
C LYS A 150 -11.84 21.42 -0.15
N TYR A 151 -12.55 20.31 0.01
CA TYR A 151 -13.78 20.04 -0.73
C TYR A 151 -15.04 20.26 0.09
N ARG A 152 -14.93 20.40 1.43
CA ARG A 152 -16.06 20.57 2.37
C ARG A 152 -17.08 19.41 2.28
N VAL A 153 -16.61 18.23 1.96
CA VAL A 153 -17.42 17.00 1.86
C VAL A 153 -16.87 15.93 2.82
N SER A 154 -17.74 15.00 3.20
CA SER A 154 -17.36 13.87 4.06
C SER A 154 -16.69 12.73 3.26
N ASP A 155 -17.00 12.62 1.96
CA ASP A 155 -16.44 11.61 1.05
C ASP A 155 -16.68 12.06 -0.40
N ILE A 156 -16.01 11.43 -1.39
CA ILE A 156 -16.14 11.73 -2.83
C ILE A 156 -16.32 10.44 -3.62
N ALA A 157 -17.13 10.45 -4.68
CA ALA A 157 -17.31 9.30 -5.54
C ALA A 157 -16.02 8.97 -6.30
N LEU A 158 -15.65 7.68 -6.40
CA LEU A 158 -14.46 7.26 -7.15
C LEU A 158 -14.50 7.70 -8.62
N ALA A 159 -15.69 7.80 -9.21
CA ALA A 159 -15.88 8.23 -10.58
C ALA A 159 -15.57 9.72 -10.81
N GLU A 160 -15.59 10.54 -9.75
CA GLU A 160 -15.30 11.97 -9.77
C GLU A 160 -13.82 12.29 -9.54
N LEU A 161 -12.99 11.26 -9.27
CA LEU A 161 -11.57 11.47 -9.08
C LEU A 161 -10.89 11.84 -10.39
N GLU A 162 -10.13 12.91 -10.36
CA GLU A 162 -9.26 13.39 -11.43
C GLU A 162 -7.80 13.42 -10.98
N GLN A 163 -6.85 13.58 -11.91
CA GLN A 163 -5.43 13.71 -11.57
C GLN A 163 -5.19 14.89 -10.63
N SER A 164 -5.91 16.00 -10.82
CA SER A 164 -5.84 17.18 -9.97
C SER A 164 -6.09 16.89 -8.48
N PHE A 165 -6.89 15.87 -8.16
CA PHE A 165 -7.13 15.45 -6.78
C PHE A 165 -5.86 14.99 -6.07
N ILE A 166 -5.07 14.10 -6.70
CA ILE A 166 -3.81 13.60 -6.08
C ILE A 166 -2.75 14.71 -6.02
N GLU A 167 -2.72 15.61 -6.99
CA GLU A 167 -1.82 16.78 -7.00
C GLU A 167 -2.13 17.69 -5.81
N GLN A 168 -3.40 18.03 -5.60
CA GLN A 168 -3.86 18.85 -4.48
C GLN A 168 -3.64 18.15 -3.13
N PHE A 169 -3.86 16.83 -3.07
CA PHE A 169 -3.57 16.05 -1.86
C PHE A 169 -2.07 16.06 -1.53
N HIS A 170 -1.20 15.94 -2.54
CA HIS A 170 0.25 16.04 -2.37
C HIS A 170 0.65 17.42 -1.79
N VAL A 171 0.14 18.50 -2.39
CA VAL A 171 0.38 19.86 -1.89
C VAL A 171 -0.11 20.02 -0.45
N TYR A 172 -1.34 19.58 -0.15
CA TYR A 172 -1.92 19.61 1.19
C TYR A 172 -1.04 18.91 2.23
N LEU A 173 -0.52 17.71 1.92
CA LEU A 173 0.37 16.96 2.82
C LEU A 173 1.68 17.72 3.08
N LYS A 174 2.18 18.45 2.07
CA LYS A 174 3.42 19.23 2.16
C LYS A 174 3.24 20.54 2.91
N THR A 175 2.19 21.30 2.61
CA THR A 175 1.98 22.67 3.10
C THR A 175 1.19 22.72 4.41
N GLU A 176 0.03 22.08 4.47
CA GLU A 176 -0.86 22.16 5.64
C GLU A 176 -0.55 21.13 6.72
N ARG A 177 -0.03 19.95 6.30
CA ARG A 177 0.40 18.92 7.26
C ARG A 177 1.89 18.95 7.58
N ALA A 178 2.68 19.74 6.84
CA ALA A 178 4.12 19.92 6.99
C ALA A 178 4.91 18.58 7.13
N LEU A 179 4.52 17.57 6.35
CA LEU A 179 5.09 16.23 6.42
C LEU A 179 6.41 16.15 5.65
N LYS A 180 7.29 15.26 6.09
CA LYS A 180 8.51 14.92 5.35
C LYS A 180 8.17 14.23 4.03
N LEU A 181 8.91 14.56 2.97
CA LEU A 181 8.70 14.04 1.62
C LEU A 181 8.60 12.50 1.57
N THR A 182 9.45 11.79 2.31
CA THR A 182 9.40 10.31 2.42
C THR A 182 8.09 9.79 3.00
N SER A 183 7.42 10.54 3.89
CA SER A 183 6.10 10.16 4.43
C SER A 183 5.00 10.47 3.42
N ILE A 184 5.11 11.61 2.74
CA ILE A 184 4.17 12.00 1.68
C ILE A 184 4.15 10.93 0.59
N CYS A 185 5.30 10.53 0.05
CA CYS A 185 5.41 9.49 -0.98
C CYS A 185 4.69 8.20 -0.56
N ARG A 186 4.87 7.76 0.69
CA ARG A 186 4.20 6.56 1.22
C ARG A 186 2.68 6.68 1.28
N TYR A 187 2.15 7.87 1.57
CA TYR A 187 0.70 8.10 1.58
C TYR A 187 0.14 8.19 0.16
N LEU A 188 0.88 8.80 -0.77
CA LEU A 188 0.54 8.81 -2.19
C LEU A 188 0.52 7.39 -2.77
N ASP A 189 1.52 6.55 -2.45
CA ASP A 189 1.54 5.13 -2.84
C ASP A 189 0.29 4.39 -2.38
N CYS A 190 -0.15 4.62 -1.14
CA CYS A 190 -1.35 3.99 -0.60
C CYS A 190 -2.60 4.42 -1.39
N LEU A 191 -2.73 5.71 -1.69
CA LEU A 191 -3.85 6.25 -2.47
C LEU A 191 -3.85 5.69 -3.90
N ILE A 192 -2.71 5.74 -4.58
CA ILE A 192 -2.55 5.21 -5.94
C ILE A 192 -2.88 3.71 -5.98
N ASN A 193 -2.43 2.95 -4.99
CA ASN A 193 -2.69 1.51 -4.94
C ASN A 193 -4.18 1.18 -4.76
N VAL A 194 -4.89 1.87 -3.87
CA VAL A 194 -6.33 1.65 -3.66
C VAL A 194 -7.13 1.98 -4.92
N VAL A 195 -6.80 3.11 -5.58
CA VAL A 195 -7.45 3.51 -6.83
C VAL A 195 -7.12 2.54 -7.98
N LYS A 196 -5.88 2.07 -8.07
CA LYS A 196 -5.46 1.05 -9.05
C LYS A 196 -6.20 -0.27 -8.87
N VAL A 197 -6.34 -0.75 -7.64
CA VAL A 197 -7.11 -1.97 -7.34
C VAL A 197 -8.57 -1.77 -7.73
N SER A 198 -9.18 -0.64 -7.36
CA SER A 198 -10.57 -0.32 -7.71
C SER A 198 -10.79 -0.25 -9.24
N PHE A 199 -9.81 0.23 -9.99
CA PHE A 199 -9.85 0.21 -11.46
C PHE A 199 -9.75 -1.23 -12.00
N ASN A 200 -8.82 -2.02 -11.50
CA ASN A 200 -8.65 -3.42 -11.92
C ASN A 200 -9.88 -4.29 -11.61
N ASP A 201 -10.58 -3.99 -10.52
CA ASP A 201 -11.84 -4.66 -10.11
C ASP A 201 -13.06 -4.16 -10.91
N GLY A 202 -12.88 -3.27 -11.89
CA GLY A 202 -13.97 -2.72 -12.71
C GLY A 202 -14.89 -1.75 -11.99
N VAL A 203 -14.51 -1.26 -10.81
CA VAL A 203 -15.30 -0.32 -9.99
C VAL A 203 -15.35 1.08 -10.63
N MET A 204 -14.32 1.42 -11.39
CA MET A 204 -14.21 2.70 -12.09
C MET A 204 -13.72 2.50 -13.53
N PRO A 205 -14.17 3.36 -14.49
CA PRO A 205 -13.90 3.18 -15.91
C PRO A 205 -12.46 3.52 -16.33
N ARG A 206 -11.76 4.33 -15.53
CA ARG A 206 -10.37 4.76 -15.79
C ARG A 206 -9.61 4.91 -14.48
N ASN A 207 -8.29 4.76 -14.53
CA ASN A 207 -7.43 5.13 -13.41
C ASN A 207 -6.94 6.58 -13.58
N PRO A 208 -7.44 7.55 -12.80
CA PRO A 208 -7.09 8.96 -12.96
C PRO A 208 -5.66 9.27 -12.55
N PHE A 209 -4.97 8.36 -11.83
CA PHE A 209 -3.62 8.56 -11.32
C PHE A 209 -2.55 7.79 -12.13
N ALA A 210 -2.92 7.18 -13.26
CA ALA A 210 -2.02 6.34 -14.06
C ALA A 210 -0.77 7.08 -14.54
N SER A 211 -0.90 8.36 -14.90
CA SER A 211 0.20 9.23 -15.38
C SER A 211 0.87 10.04 -14.28
N TYR A 212 0.32 10.04 -13.06
CA TYR A 212 0.90 10.83 -11.98
C TYR A 212 2.26 10.29 -11.54
N ARG A 213 3.25 11.16 -11.49
CA ARG A 213 4.62 10.85 -11.06
C ARG A 213 5.07 11.86 -10.01
N TYR A 214 5.86 11.41 -9.09
CA TYR A 214 6.51 12.25 -8.07
C TYR A 214 7.93 11.75 -7.81
N ASN A 215 8.80 12.65 -7.41
CA ASN A 215 10.18 12.31 -7.08
C ASN A 215 10.24 11.75 -5.67
N GLU A 216 10.59 10.46 -5.54
CA GLU A 216 10.90 9.87 -4.25
C GLU A 216 12.34 10.25 -3.87
N PRO A 217 12.55 10.88 -2.69
CA PRO A 217 13.89 11.17 -2.25
C PRO A 217 14.64 9.86 -1.98
N THR A 218 15.83 9.74 -2.54
CA THR A 218 16.73 8.66 -2.20
C THR A 218 17.45 9.04 -0.92
N PRO A 219 17.07 8.55 0.26
CA PRO A 219 17.70 8.93 1.50
C PRO A 219 19.15 8.43 1.51
N GLU A 220 20.07 9.31 1.87
CA GLU A 220 21.43 8.92 2.19
C GLU A 220 21.44 7.98 3.40
N ARG A 221 21.93 6.77 3.21
CA ARG A 221 21.98 5.77 4.28
C ARG A 221 23.34 5.81 4.92
N ALA A 222 23.37 6.16 6.21
CA ALA A 222 24.60 6.14 6.98
C ALA A 222 25.14 4.70 7.10
N PHE A 223 26.45 4.57 7.04
CA PHE A 223 27.21 3.37 7.38
C PHE A 223 28.44 3.77 8.17
N LEU A 224 29.04 2.86 8.92
CA LEU A 224 30.25 3.09 9.69
C LEU A 224 31.48 2.75 8.83
N ASN A 225 32.52 3.56 8.95
CA ASN A 225 33.84 3.21 8.44
C ASN A 225 34.57 2.27 9.42
N GLU A 226 35.73 1.76 9.02
CA GLU A 226 36.50 0.81 9.83
C GLU A 226 36.92 1.38 11.18
N ALA A 227 37.36 2.64 11.22
CA ALA A 227 37.76 3.29 12.47
C ALA A 227 36.57 3.43 13.45
N GLU A 228 35.38 3.77 12.96
CA GLU A 228 34.17 3.85 13.78
C GLU A 228 33.73 2.48 14.30
N ILE A 229 33.91 1.41 13.51
CA ILE A 229 33.65 0.01 13.93
C ILE A 229 34.60 -0.36 15.06
N LEU A 230 35.90 -0.12 14.90
CA LEU A 230 36.92 -0.38 15.91
C LEU A 230 36.65 0.41 17.19
N THR A 231 36.31 1.68 17.09
CA THR A 231 35.95 2.52 18.25
C THR A 231 34.77 1.94 19.02
N LEU A 232 33.71 1.47 18.32
CA LEU A 232 32.58 0.79 18.96
C LEU A 232 32.98 -0.54 19.62
N GLN A 233 33.83 -1.32 18.96
CA GLN A 233 34.29 -2.61 19.45
C GLN A 233 35.05 -2.48 20.78
N HIS A 234 35.88 -1.45 20.91
CA HIS A 234 36.71 -1.17 22.08
C HIS A 234 36.06 -0.23 23.09
N ALA A 235 34.81 0.22 22.85
CA ALA A 235 34.12 1.17 23.72
C ALA A 235 33.96 0.66 25.14
N ALA A 236 34.43 1.44 26.12
CA ALA A 236 34.27 1.18 27.55
C ALA A 236 32.84 1.50 27.99
N LEU A 237 31.93 0.54 27.86
CA LEU A 237 30.53 0.69 28.20
C LEU A 237 30.24 0.26 29.65
N ARG A 238 29.59 1.14 30.42
CA ARG A 238 29.37 0.96 31.86
C ARG A 238 28.37 -0.13 32.19
N THR A 239 27.29 -0.28 31.38
CA THR A 239 26.19 -1.20 31.71
C THR A 239 26.20 -2.47 30.88
N LYS A 240 25.79 -3.60 31.48
CA LYS A 240 25.61 -4.88 30.79
C LYS A 240 24.68 -4.73 29.55
N LYS A 241 23.61 -3.93 29.69
CA LYS A 241 22.66 -3.67 28.61
C LYS A 241 23.32 -2.97 27.41
N GLN A 242 24.17 -1.96 27.64
CA GLN A 242 24.89 -1.29 26.57
C GLN A 242 25.85 -2.25 25.84
N ARG A 243 26.56 -3.11 26.58
CA ARG A 243 27.46 -4.11 26.02
C ARG A 243 26.70 -5.10 25.13
N ILE A 244 25.58 -5.64 25.61
CA ILE A 244 24.73 -6.53 24.80
C ILE A 244 24.24 -5.85 23.52
N ILE A 245 23.77 -4.61 23.61
CA ILE A 245 23.26 -3.87 22.42
C ILE A 245 24.38 -3.56 21.45
N ARG A 246 25.57 -3.22 21.92
CA ARG A 246 26.76 -3.05 21.07
C ARG A 246 27.08 -4.36 20.34
N ASP A 247 27.15 -5.48 21.04
CA ASP A 247 27.51 -6.77 20.48
C ASP A 247 26.47 -7.25 19.45
N LEU A 248 25.18 -7.09 19.71
CA LEU A 248 24.11 -7.34 18.72
C LEU A 248 24.27 -6.46 17.47
N PHE A 249 24.61 -5.20 17.65
CA PHE A 249 24.80 -4.27 16.54
C PHE A 249 26.06 -4.61 15.72
N LEU A 250 27.18 -4.90 16.40
CA LEU A 250 28.42 -5.34 15.75
C LEU A 250 28.23 -6.67 15.03
N PHE A 251 27.47 -7.61 15.59
CA PHE A 251 27.11 -8.84 14.90
C PHE A 251 26.38 -8.54 13.58
N SER A 252 25.43 -7.59 13.59
CA SER A 252 24.79 -7.11 12.34
C SER A 252 25.79 -6.43 11.40
N CYS A 253 26.81 -5.71 11.91
CA CYS A 253 27.87 -5.11 11.10
C CYS A 253 28.76 -6.16 10.41
N PHE A 254 28.95 -7.33 10.99
CA PHE A 254 29.79 -8.40 10.44
C PHE A 254 29.02 -9.51 9.71
N THR A 255 27.70 -9.52 9.74
CA THR A 255 26.89 -10.57 9.10
C THR A 255 25.78 -10.01 8.17
N GLY A 256 25.42 -8.73 8.30
CA GLY A 256 24.31 -8.14 7.60
C GLY A 256 22.92 -8.62 8.07
N ILE A 257 22.83 -9.48 9.08
CA ILE A 257 21.56 -10.01 9.60
C ILE A 257 20.73 -8.88 10.21
N CYS A 258 19.47 -8.79 9.80
CA CYS A 258 18.55 -7.76 10.30
C CYS A 258 18.05 -8.08 11.73
N TYR A 259 17.56 -7.04 12.41
CA TYR A 259 16.99 -7.19 13.75
C TYR A 259 15.89 -8.25 13.86
N ALA A 260 14.97 -8.31 12.90
CA ALA A 260 13.89 -9.31 12.91
C ALA A 260 14.42 -10.73 12.75
N ASP A 261 15.35 -10.92 11.81
CA ASP A 261 15.97 -12.21 11.52
C ASP A 261 16.84 -12.67 12.69
N MET A 262 17.57 -11.73 13.33
CA MET A 262 18.40 -12.00 14.52
C MET A 262 17.56 -12.51 15.72
N LYS A 263 16.33 -12.00 15.89
CA LYS A 263 15.44 -12.49 16.96
C LYS A 263 15.02 -13.94 16.81
N SER A 264 14.98 -14.45 15.60
CA SER A 264 14.60 -15.84 15.30
C SER A 264 15.79 -16.75 15.08
N LEU A 265 17.03 -16.24 15.24
CA LEU A 265 18.24 -16.99 14.97
C LEU A 265 18.43 -18.10 16.01
N VAL A 266 18.61 -19.33 15.53
CA VAL A 266 18.80 -20.54 16.33
C VAL A 266 20.11 -21.25 15.96
N TRP A 267 20.72 -21.98 16.91
CA TRP A 267 22.01 -22.62 16.71
C TRP A 267 22.01 -23.62 15.55
N LYS A 268 20.92 -24.32 15.27
CA LYS A 268 20.80 -25.25 14.14
C LYS A 268 20.98 -24.63 12.75
N GLN A 269 20.99 -23.30 12.65
CA GLN A 269 21.24 -22.55 11.40
C GLN A 269 22.73 -22.34 11.14
N PHE A 270 23.59 -22.73 12.09
CA PHE A 270 25.04 -22.59 12.01
C PHE A 270 25.65 -23.96 11.70
N GLU A 271 26.48 -24.00 10.66
CA GLU A 271 27.15 -25.17 10.19
C GLU A 271 28.63 -24.88 9.97
N GLN A 272 29.49 -25.84 10.26
CA GLN A 272 30.92 -25.76 9.97
C GLN A 272 31.21 -26.54 8.70
N ASP A 273 31.92 -25.93 7.75
CA ASP A 273 32.32 -26.62 6.52
C ASP A 273 33.56 -27.51 6.74
N ALA A 274 33.95 -28.23 5.69
CA ALA A 274 35.11 -29.15 5.73
C ALA A 274 36.46 -28.44 6.00
N HIS A 275 36.52 -27.12 5.85
CA HIS A 275 37.69 -26.29 6.12
C HIS A 275 37.68 -25.70 7.53
N GLY A 276 36.65 -25.95 8.32
CA GLY A 276 36.51 -25.45 9.67
C GLY A 276 35.87 -24.04 9.72
N ASP A 277 35.39 -23.52 8.60
CA ASP A 277 34.73 -22.21 8.51
C ASP A 277 33.24 -22.30 8.89
N TRP A 278 32.79 -21.37 9.69
CA TRP A 278 31.39 -21.31 10.12
C TRP A 278 30.52 -20.51 9.14
N TRP A 279 29.36 -21.07 8.87
CA TRP A 279 28.34 -20.50 8.02
C TRP A 279 27.04 -20.36 8.80
N VAL A 280 26.26 -19.31 8.47
CA VAL A 280 24.87 -19.17 8.93
C VAL A 280 23.95 -19.09 7.73
N THR A 281 22.92 -19.96 7.73
CA THR A 281 21.90 -20.03 6.69
C THR A 281 20.53 -19.80 7.30
N GLY A 282 19.73 -18.93 6.71
CA GLY A 282 18.39 -18.64 7.20
C GLY A 282 17.52 -17.99 6.15
N ASN A 283 16.25 -17.82 6.49
CA ASN A 283 15.29 -17.09 5.64
C ASN A 283 14.96 -15.73 6.26
N ARG A 284 14.79 -14.74 5.40
CA ARG A 284 14.36 -13.39 5.80
C ARG A 284 12.93 -13.41 6.31
N CYS A 285 12.67 -12.99 7.53
CA CYS A 285 11.32 -12.90 8.11
C CYS A 285 10.33 -12.07 7.28
N LYS A 286 10.83 -11.12 6.48
CA LYS A 286 9.99 -10.21 5.68
C LYS A 286 9.65 -10.74 4.30
N THR A 287 10.55 -11.50 3.67
CA THR A 287 10.47 -11.84 2.23
C THR A 287 10.60 -13.32 1.95
N ASP A 288 10.85 -14.11 2.99
CA ASP A 288 11.13 -15.54 2.94
C ASP A 288 12.25 -15.91 1.95
N THR A 289 13.16 -14.97 1.71
CA THR A 289 14.30 -15.19 0.82
C THR A 289 15.47 -15.70 1.65
N GLN A 290 16.09 -16.80 1.21
CA GLN A 290 17.26 -17.37 1.86
C GLN A 290 18.44 -16.39 1.83
N TYR A 291 19.18 -16.33 2.94
CA TYR A 291 20.51 -15.72 3.05
C TYR A 291 21.52 -16.76 3.52
N VAL A 292 22.75 -16.61 3.06
CA VAL A 292 23.88 -17.47 3.45
C VAL A 292 25.08 -16.58 3.69
N VAL A 293 25.64 -16.64 4.89
CA VAL A 293 26.76 -15.78 5.29
C VAL A 293 27.86 -16.63 5.93
N LYS A 294 29.09 -16.51 5.40
CA LYS A 294 30.29 -17.04 6.05
C LYS A 294 30.67 -16.10 7.19
N LEU A 295 30.92 -16.66 8.36
CA LEU A 295 31.16 -15.86 9.55
C LEU A 295 32.64 -15.42 9.62
N LEU A 296 32.81 -14.12 9.79
CA LEU A 296 34.12 -13.53 10.06
C LEU A 296 34.53 -13.81 11.52
N PRO A 297 35.84 -13.85 11.85
CA PRO A 297 36.32 -14.06 13.22
C PRO A 297 35.70 -13.11 14.25
N ALA A 298 35.48 -11.87 13.87
CA ALA A 298 34.81 -10.88 14.72
C ALA A 298 33.35 -11.25 15.08
N ALA A 299 32.63 -11.88 14.13
CA ALA A 299 31.27 -12.37 14.40
C ALA A 299 31.28 -13.59 15.30
N LEU A 300 32.26 -14.51 15.11
CA LEU A 300 32.46 -15.69 15.95
C LEU A 300 32.74 -15.31 17.41
N SER A 301 33.65 -14.37 17.65
CA SER A 301 33.95 -13.85 18.99
C SER A 301 32.72 -13.28 19.70
N ILE A 302 31.79 -12.69 18.96
CA ILE A 302 30.53 -12.22 19.54
C ILE A 302 29.63 -13.39 19.92
N LEU A 303 29.52 -14.40 19.06
CA LEU A 303 28.72 -15.60 19.34
C LEU A 303 29.20 -16.32 20.57
N GLU A 304 30.52 -16.50 20.72
CA GLU A 304 31.14 -17.12 21.90
C GLU A 304 30.78 -16.39 23.19
N ARG A 305 30.82 -15.05 23.18
CA ARG A 305 30.45 -14.24 24.33
C ARG A 305 28.95 -14.29 24.68
N CYS A 306 28.09 -14.58 23.67
CA CYS A 306 26.64 -14.63 23.82
C CYS A 306 26.13 -16.07 24.00
N ARG A 307 27.03 -17.07 23.99
CA ARG A 307 26.66 -18.48 24.10
C ARG A 307 26.03 -18.76 25.45
N ASP A 308 24.89 -19.39 25.42
CA ASP A 308 24.15 -19.88 26.57
C ASP A 308 23.93 -21.37 26.35
N ASP A 309 24.67 -22.18 27.12
CA ASP A 309 24.65 -23.64 26.96
C ASP A 309 23.29 -24.18 27.38
N GLY A 310 22.50 -24.61 26.41
CA GLY A 310 21.14 -25.11 26.59
C GLY A 310 20.06 -24.25 25.93
N ALA A 311 20.39 -23.05 25.49
CA ALA A 311 19.42 -22.19 24.78
C ALA A 311 19.35 -22.59 23.29
N GLU A 312 18.15 -22.82 22.77
CA GLU A 312 17.93 -23.06 21.33
C GLU A 312 18.27 -21.79 20.50
N ARG A 313 17.97 -20.60 21.05
CA ARG A 313 18.23 -19.31 20.41
C ARG A 313 19.65 -18.85 20.67
N VAL A 314 20.28 -18.30 19.63
CA VAL A 314 21.62 -17.73 19.72
C VAL A 314 21.69 -16.54 20.67
N PHE A 315 20.72 -15.69 20.64
CA PHE A 315 20.58 -14.55 21.53
C PHE A 315 19.36 -14.76 22.44
N SER A 316 19.60 -15.14 23.67
CA SER A 316 18.57 -15.42 24.68
C SER A 316 17.69 -14.17 24.98
N PHE A 317 18.28 -12.98 24.87
CA PHE A 317 17.59 -11.70 25.10
C PHE A 317 17.95 -10.63 24.09
N ILE A 318 16.98 -10.21 23.27
CA ILE A 318 17.09 -9.04 22.40
C ILE A 318 16.05 -7.98 22.83
N PRO A 319 16.48 -6.79 23.33
CA PRO A 319 15.57 -5.73 23.71
C PRO A 319 14.73 -5.25 22.51
N HIS A 320 13.55 -4.66 22.77
CA HIS A 320 12.71 -4.10 21.69
C HIS A 320 13.49 -3.08 20.84
N LEU A 321 13.26 -3.06 19.51
CA LEU A 321 14.01 -2.27 18.54
C LEU A 321 14.15 -0.78 18.91
N ASN A 322 13.06 -0.16 19.38
CA ASN A 322 13.11 1.24 19.81
C ASN A 322 14.07 1.46 20.99
N THR A 323 14.22 0.47 21.87
CA THR A 323 15.17 0.51 22.99
C THR A 323 16.59 0.36 22.48
N VAL A 324 16.80 -0.56 21.53
CA VAL A 324 18.10 -0.76 20.86
C VAL A 324 18.52 0.51 20.16
N ASP A 325 17.68 1.10 19.32
CA ASP A 325 17.98 2.32 18.56
C ASP A 325 18.26 3.52 19.49
N ARG A 326 17.54 3.64 20.62
CA ARG A 326 17.78 4.68 21.61
C ARG A 326 19.14 4.49 22.29
N SER A 327 19.50 3.24 22.60
CA SER A 327 20.79 2.95 23.24
C SER A 327 21.96 3.12 22.25
N LEU A 328 21.79 2.71 20.99
CA LEU A 328 22.81 2.92 19.95
C LEU A 328 23.14 4.40 19.75
N LYS A 329 22.14 5.28 19.76
CA LYS A 329 22.38 6.73 19.69
C LYS A 329 23.21 7.24 20.89
N ARG A 330 22.99 6.72 22.09
CA ARG A 330 23.77 7.08 23.28
C ARG A 330 25.20 6.54 23.18
N ILE A 331 25.35 5.28 22.72
CA ILE A 331 26.66 4.67 22.50
C ILE A 331 27.44 5.44 21.43
N ALA A 332 26.81 5.87 20.33
CA ALA A 332 27.43 6.69 19.31
C ALA A 332 28.04 7.99 19.90
N VAL A 333 27.27 8.70 20.73
CA VAL A 333 27.75 9.91 21.42
C VAL A 333 28.96 9.60 22.32
N LEU A 334 28.91 8.51 23.10
CA LEU A 334 30.02 8.10 23.96
C LEU A 334 31.31 7.74 23.17
N CYS A 335 31.13 7.30 21.93
CA CYS A 335 32.21 6.94 21.01
C CYS A 335 32.65 8.09 20.09
N GLY A 336 32.08 9.29 20.21
CA GLY A 336 32.39 10.41 19.31
C GLY A 336 31.93 10.20 17.86
N ILE A 337 30.94 9.32 17.65
CA ILE A 337 30.40 9.04 16.32
C ILE A 337 29.22 9.98 16.06
N GLU A 338 29.38 10.91 15.11
CA GLU A 338 28.35 11.90 14.78
C GLU A 338 27.15 11.31 14.03
N LYS A 339 27.31 10.14 13.40
CA LYS A 339 26.27 9.46 12.63
C LYS A 339 25.14 8.99 13.54
N LYS A 340 23.89 9.19 13.10
CA LYS A 340 22.71 8.71 13.83
C LYS A 340 22.60 7.20 13.71
N LEU A 341 23.10 6.48 14.71
CA LEU A 341 23.04 5.04 14.72
C LEU A 341 21.61 4.54 14.99
N THR A 342 21.18 3.61 14.14
CA THR A 342 20.03 2.73 14.32
C THR A 342 20.49 1.32 14.01
N PHE A 343 19.74 0.30 14.45
CA PHE A 343 20.15 -1.09 14.22
C PHE A 343 20.37 -1.40 12.73
N HIS A 344 19.58 -0.78 11.85
CA HIS A 344 19.68 -0.99 10.41
C HIS A 344 20.99 -0.45 9.78
N VAL A 345 21.66 0.49 10.44
CA VAL A 345 23.00 0.98 10.05
C VAL A 345 24.02 -0.15 10.08
N GLY A 346 23.91 -1.14 10.99
CA GLY A 346 24.78 -2.31 11.00
C GLY A 346 24.75 -3.07 9.68
N ARG A 347 23.58 -3.32 9.12
CA ARG A 347 23.45 -3.97 7.82
C ARG A 347 23.98 -3.11 6.66
N HIS A 348 23.84 -1.78 6.73
CA HIS A 348 24.46 -0.90 5.74
C HIS A 348 25.98 -0.93 5.84
N THR A 349 26.51 -0.97 7.05
CA THR A 349 27.95 -1.11 7.34
C THR A 349 28.49 -2.44 6.78
N TYR A 350 27.80 -3.55 7.01
CA TYR A 350 28.18 -4.84 6.41
C TYR A 350 28.25 -4.75 4.89
N ALA A 351 27.18 -4.23 4.28
CA ALA A 351 27.10 -4.14 2.83
C ALA A 351 28.18 -3.26 2.23
N THR A 352 28.39 -2.06 2.78
CA THR A 352 29.30 -1.06 2.22
C THR A 352 30.75 -1.29 2.69
N THR A 353 30.98 -1.22 4.01
CA THR A 353 32.35 -1.21 4.58
C THR A 353 32.96 -2.60 4.56
N ILE A 354 32.21 -3.62 4.99
CA ILE A 354 32.77 -4.97 5.13
C ILE A 354 32.81 -5.70 3.78
N CYS A 355 31.79 -5.57 2.94
CA CYS A 355 31.72 -6.33 1.69
C CYS A 355 32.20 -5.53 0.48
N LEU A 356 31.48 -4.47 0.09
CA LEU A 356 31.76 -3.77 -1.18
C LEU A 356 33.13 -3.10 -1.17
N MET A 357 33.51 -2.42 -0.08
CA MET A 357 34.86 -1.84 0.04
C MET A 357 35.97 -2.90 0.05
N ASN A 358 35.67 -4.16 0.29
CA ASN A 358 36.61 -5.28 0.25
C ASN A 358 36.43 -6.18 -0.98
N GLY A 359 35.77 -5.69 -2.06
CA GLY A 359 35.73 -6.32 -3.37
C GLY A 359 34.72 -7.47 -3.50
N VAL A 360 33.78 -7.60 -2.58
CA VAL A 360 32.65 -8.53 -2.74
C VAL A 360 31.71 -7.98 -3.82
N SER A 361 31.38 -8.79 -4.84
CA SER A 361 30.49 -8.37 -5.92
C SER A 361 29.06 -8.09 -5.42
N LEU A 362 28.32 -7.24 -6.14
CA LEU A 362 26.92 -6.93 -5.82
C LEU A 362 26.02 -8.17 -5.83
N GLU A 363 26.29 -9.10 -6.75
CA GLU A 363 25.54 -10.35 -6.90
C GLU A 363 25.74 -11.24 -5.68
N THR A 364 26.99 -11.41 -5.26
CA THR A 364 27.37 -12.19 -4.05
C THR A 364 26.74 -11.54 -2.82
N LEU A 365 26.91 -10.22 -2.66
CA LEU A 365 26.33 -9.48 -1.55
C LEU A 365 24.79 -9.59 -1.54
N SER A 366 24.14 -9.56 -2.71
CA SER A 366 22.69 -9.71 -2.81
C SER A 366 22.20 -11.06 -2.24
N LYS A 367 22.94 -12.14 -2.53
CA LYS A 367 22.70 -13.48 -1.96
C LYS A 367 22.95 -13.52 -0.45
N MET A 368 24.09 -12.99 -0.01
CA MET A 368 24.45 -12.92 1.41
C MET A 368 23.41 -12.15 2.22
N LEU A 369 22.85 -11.08 1.65
CA LEU A 369 21.81 -10.29 2.29
C LEU A 369 20.38 -10.87 2.13
N GLY A 370 20.16 -11.90 1.33
CA GLY A 370 18.83 -12.44 1.04
C GLY A 370 17.91 -11.42 0.36
N HIS A 371 18.40 -10.71 -0.64
CA HIS A 371 17.60 -9.80 -1.44
C HIS A 371 16.94 -10.50 -2.62
N LYS A 372 15.64 -10.37 -2.77
CA LYS A 372 14.88 -10.93 -3.90
C LYS A 372 15.23 -10.28 -5.24
N ARG A 373 15.68 -9.02 -5.23
CA ARG A 373 16.05 -8.23 -6.42
C ARG A 373 17.39 -7.53 -6.16
N ILE A 374 18.29 -7.59 -7.13
CA ILE A 374 19.60 -6.94 -7.04
C ILE A 374 19.50 -5.43 -6.91
N THR A 375 18.44 -4.82 -7.47
CA THR A 375 18.16 -3.37 -7.32
C THR A 375 18.07 -2.93 -5.86
N THR A 376 17.70 -3.82 -4.93
CA THR A 376 17.73 -3.55 -3.50
C THR A 376 19.16 -3.44 -2.98
N THR A 377 20.10 -4.23 -3.53
CA THR A 377 21.52 -4.21 -3.16
C THR A 377 22.22 -3.00 -3.77
N GLN A 378 21.82 -2.58 -4.96
CA GLN A 378 22.36 -1.38 -5.63
C GLN A 378 22.19 -0.10 -4.79
N THR A 379 21.23 -0.06 -3.85
CA THR A 379 21.10 1.07 -2.91
C THR A 379 22.30 1.23 -1.97
N TYR A 380 23.17 0.22 -1.85
CA TYR A 380 24.43 0.26 -1.10
C TYR A 380 25.63 0.59 -1.99
N ALA A 381 25.51 0.43 -3.29
CA ALA A 381 26.56 0.61 -4.27
C ALA A 381 26.81 2.09 -4.58
N LYS A 382 27.13 2.88 -3.55
CA LYS A 382 27.79 4.15 -3.78
C LYS A 382 29.26 3.83 -4.08
N VAL A 383 29.62 3.90 -5.36
CA VAL A 383 31.01 3.85 -5.78
C VAL A 383 31.73 5.01 -5.09
N THR A 384 32.63 4.70 -4.17
CA THR A 384 33.47 5.69 -3.48
C THR A 384 34.79 5.80 -4.21
N GLN A 385 35.46 6.97 -4.14
CA GLN A 385 36.78 7.15 -4.76
C GLN A 385 37.78 6.06 -4.32
N PRO A 386 37.88 5.66 -3.04
CA PRO A 386 38.73 4.56 -2.62
C PRO A 386 38.43 3.21 -3.29
N MET A 387 37.17 2.93 -3.64
CA MET A 387 36.84 1.72 -4.38
C MET A 387 37.39 1.77 -5.80
N VAL A 388 37.21 2.91 -6.48
CA VAL A 388 37.75 3.11 -7.84
C VAL A 388 39.25 2.98 -7.86
N ASP A 389 39.94 3.65 -6.93
CA ASP A 389 41.41 3.62 -6.83
C ASP A 389 41.90 2.19 -6.63
N ARG A 390 41.30 1.45 -5.74
CA ARG A 390 41.69 0.04 -5.47
C ARG A 390 41.44 -0.88 -6.66
N GLU A 391 40.25 -0.78 -7.28
CA GLU A 391 39.93 -1.64 -8.45
C GLU A 391 40.84 -1.31 -9.64
N VAL A 392 41.21 -0.04 -9.82
CA VAL A 392 42.15 0.39 -10.85
C VAL A 392 43.55 -0.11 -10.55
N GLU A 393 44.05 -0.05 -9.28
CA GLU A 393 45.36 -0.61 -8.92
C GLU A 393 45.39 -2.14 -9.15
N MET A 394 44.37 -2.89 -8.74
CA MET A 394 44.29 -4.31 -9.05
C MET A 394 44.25 -4.60 -10.58
N LEU A 395 43.63 -3.72 -11.35
CA LEU A 395 43.63 -3.80 -12.81
C LEU A 395 45.03 -3.52 -13.41
N LYS A 396 45.72 -2.51 -12.91
CA LYS A 396 47.08 -2.21 -13.30
C LYS A 396 48.01 -3.38 -13.05
N GLU A 397 47.97 -4.00 -11.85
CA GLU A 397 48.76 -5.17 -11.53
C GLU A 397 48.49 -6.33 -12.48
N LYS A 398 47.20 -6.64 -12.76
CA LYS A 398 46.79 -7.72 -13.68
C LYS A 398 47.21 -7.48 -15.14
N LEU A 399 47.34 -6.23 -15.55
CA LEU A 399 47.66 -5.85 -16.94
C LEU A 399 49.10 -5.47 -17.15
N ALA A 400 49.89 -5.30 -16.08
CA ALA A 400 51.29 -4.85 -16.16
C ALA A 400 52.13 -5.73 -17.11
N ASP A 401 51.97 -7.07 -17.06
CA ASP A 401 52.68 -7.99 -17.91
C ASP A 401 52.13 -8.12 -19.34
N LYS A 402 50.90 -7.63 -19.58
CA LYS A 402 50.18 -7.81 -20.86
C LYS A 402 50.26 -6.61 -21.78
N PHE A 403 50.37 -5.41 -21.23
CA PHE A 403 50.34 -4.16 -21.97
C PHE A 403 51.46 -3.20 -21.48
N MET A 404 52.72 -3.65 -21.51
CA MET A 404 53.84 -2.76 -21.33
C MET A 404 53.87 -1.78 -22.53
N ALA A 405 53.94 -0.49 -22.24
CA ALA A 405 54.14 0.51 -23.29
C ALA A 405 55.42 0.19 -24.06
N VAL A 406 55.32 0.01 -25.37
CA VAL A 406 56.44 -0.14 -26.29
C VAL A 406 57.12 1.21 -26.45
#